data_5cfe92b7e9bdc5309bd3bd7bac297c5f
#
_entry.id   5cfe92b7e9bdc5309bd3bd7bac297c5f
#
_cell.length_a   1.000
_cell.length_b   1.000
_cell.length_c   1.000
_cell.angle_alpha   90.00
_cell.angle_beta   90.00
_cell.angle_gamma   90.00
#
_symmetry.space_group_name_H-M   'P 1'
#
loop_
_entity.id
_entity.type
_entity.pdbx_description
1 polymer ?
#
loop_
_entity_poly.entity_id
_entity_poly.type
_entity_poly.pdbx_seq_one_letter_code
_entity_poly.pdbx_strand_id
1 'polypeptide(L)'
;MISTYAKQNRENVLNVIRELCHIPAPSFGERRRAEYCKALLESFGAKGVYIDEVDNCIYPMNCEGSNELTVIAAHTDTVFPDTESYPEYHEDETTIYCPGVGDDTASVAIMLYGIKYMLENGIVPEKGILFVCNVCEEGLGNLRGVRQLMKDFDGRVKQFITLDEDIGFCVNNAVGSHRYSVEAITEGGHSFSAFGKKNAIAALSEVVTEIYKLEVPQKAGTKTTYNVGLISGGTSVNTIAQNAEMFCEYRSNDRECLASMQEAFEEIFNKAQSDEVKLNVTLVGDRPCKGEVDTATEERLVEAYRKAVAEVTGKEISLVPASTDANVPMSLGVAAVDMGVFRSGGTHTREEWLEKDCVVDGLDILIRVIHSLINE
;
A
#
# COMPACT_ATOMS: atom_id res chain seq x y z
N MET A 1 10.73 -4.87 30.34
CA MET A 1 9.62 -3.85 30.47
C MET A 1 8.77 -3.89 29.20
N ILE A 2 9.33 -3.68 28.01
CA ILE A 2 8.60 -3.68 26.73
C ILE A 2 7.85 -5.00 26.49
N SER A 3 8.55 -6.15 26.51
CA SER A 3 7.93 -7.46 26.29
C SER A 3 6.83 -7.82 27.34
N THR A 4 6.91 -7.27 28.54
CA THR A 4 5.85 -7.42 29.55
C THR A 4 4.62 -6.63 29.14
N TYR A 5 4.80 -5.39 28.68
CA TYR A 5 3.70 -4.54 28.17
C TYR A 5 3.01 -5.18 26.98
N ALA A 6 3.78 -5.66 25.99
CA ALA A 6 3.22 -6.32 24.81
C ALA A 6 2.36 -7.55 25.20
N LYS A 7 2.87 -8.41 26.09
CA LYS A 7 2.11 -9.58 26.59
C LYS A 7 0.84 -9.18 27.35
N GLN A 8 0.89 -8.15 28.19
CA GLN A 8 -0.26 -7.67 28.95
C GLN A 8 -1.34 -7.03 28.06
N ASN A 9 -0.96 -6.48 26.91
CA ASN A 9 -1.89 -5.83 25.98
C ASN A 9 -2.33 -6.72 24.82
N ARG A 10 -1.88 -8.00 24.75
CA ARG A 10 -2.24 -8.92 23.66
C ARG A 10 -3.74 -8.91 23.36
N GLU A 11 -4.58 -9.16 24.37
CA GLU A 11 -6.02 -9.25 24.14
C GLU A 11 -6.65 -7.89 23.78
N ASN A 12 -6.10 -6.80 24.29
CA ASN A 12 -6.55 -5.47 23.93
C ASN A 12 -6.26 -5.15 22.46
N VAL A 13 -5.07 -5.50 21.94
CA VAL A 13 -4.72 -5.36 20.51
C VAL A 13 -5.64 -6.23 19.65
N LEU A 14 -5.86 -7.48 20.04
CA LEU A 14 -6.76 -8.39 19.32
C LEU A 14 -8.20 -7.86 19.30
N ASN A 15 -8.66 -7.19 20.37
CA ASN A 15 -10.00 -6.57 20.38
C ASN A 15 -10.09 -5.42 19.36
N VAL A 16 -9.05 -4.59 19.22
CA VAL A 16 -9.00 -3.55 18.17
C VAL A 16 -9.05 -4.17 16.79
N ILE A 17 -8.30 -5.24 16.55
CA ILE A 17 -8.34 -5.98 15.27
C ILE A 17 -9.75 -6.48 14.99
N ARG A 18 -10.42 -7.12 15.96
CA ARG A 18 -11.81 -7.60 15.82
C ARG A 18 -12.76 -6.46 15.45
N GLU A 19 -12.67 -5.33 16.14
CA GLU A 19 -13.52 -4.17 15.87
C GLU A 19 -13.27 -3.60 14.47
N LEU A 20 -12.00 -3.47 14.04
CA LEU A 20 -11.66 -3.01 12.70
C LEU A 20 -12.11 -3.99 11.60
N CYS A 21 -12.02 -5.31 11.84
CA CYS A 21 -12.58 -6.33 10.94
C CYS A 21 -14.09 -6.17 10.70
N HIS A 22 -14.82 -5.58 11.65
CA HIS A 22 -16.25 -5.29 11.50
C HIS A 22 -16.53 -3.90 10.89
N ILE A 23 -15.49 -3.17 10.49
CA ILE A 23 -15.58 -1.88 9.79
C ILE A 23 -14.91 -2.03 8.41
N PRO A 24 -15.61 -2.53 7.39
CA PRO A 24 -15.07 -2.60 6.04
C PRO A 24 -14.63 -1.22 5.54
N ALA A 25 -13.52 -1.19 4.85
CA ALA A 25 -12.93 0.02 4.33
C ALA A 25 -12.32 -0.23 2.94
N PRO A 26 -13.12 -0.29 1.88
CA PRO A 26 -12.57 -0.26 0.53
C PRO A 26 -11.81 1.06 0.33
N SER A 27 -10.80 1.06 -0.57
CA SER A 27 -10.13 2.31 -0.94
C SER A 27 -11.15 3.38 -1.30
N PHE A 28 -10.99 4.60 -0.81
CA PHE A 28 -11.93 5.74 -0.80
C PHE A 28 -13.16 5.60 0.13
N GLY A 29 -13.22 4.57 0.98
CA GLY A 29 -14.30 4.31 1.93
C GLY A 29 -13.85 4.20 3.39
N GLU A 30 -12.66 4.72 3.74
CA GLU A 30 -11.96 4.49 5.01
C GLU A 30 -12.44 5.36 6.17
N ARG A 31 -13.28 6.37 5.91
CA ARG A 31 -13.71 7.38 6.90
C ARG A 31 -14.12 6.80 8.26
N ARG A 32 -14.85 5.69 8.26
CA ARG A 32 -15.30 5.03 9.50
C ARG A 32 -14.14 4.46 10.31
N ARG A 33 -13.12 3.87 9.66
CA ARG A 33 -11.89 3.40 10.33
C ARG A 33 -11.08 4.58 10.87
N ALA A 34 -10.95 5.67 10.11
CA ALA A 34 -10.26 6.88 10.55
C ALA A 34 -10.93 7.49 11.82
N GLU A 35 -12.26 7.56 11.87
CA GLU A 35 -13.03 8.03 13.02
C GLU A 35 -12.85 7.10 14.24
N TYR A 36 -12.84 5.79 14.03
CA TYR A 36 -12.56 4.80 15.06
C TYR A 36 -11.15 4.97 15.64
N CYS A 37 -10.12 5.04 14.79
CA CYS A 37 -8.73 5.24 15.21
C CYS A 37 -8.56 6.54 16.00
N LYS A 38 -9.15 7.65 15.52
CA LYS A 38 -9.15 8.92 16.21
C LYS A 38 -9.77 8.82 17.60
N ALA A 39 -10.96 8.25 17.72
CA ALA A 39 -11.66 8.11 18.98
C ALA A 39 -10.85 7.24 19.98
N LEU A 40 -10.24 6.17 19.50
CA LEU A 40 -9.41 5.30 20.31
C LEU A 40 -8.15 6.02 20.82
N LEU A 41 -7.44 6.75 19.96
CA LEU A 41 -6.27 7.56 20.34
C LEU A 41 -6.63 8.63 21.37
N GLU A 42 -7.74 9.33 21.20
CA GLU A 42 -8.24 10.31 22.16
C GLU A 42 -8.57 9.66 23.51
N SER A 43 -9.10 8.43 23.51
CA SER A 43 -9.36 7.67 24.74
C SER A 43 -8.08 7.27 25.48
N PHE A 44 -6.96 7.12 24.79
CA PHE A 44 -5.63 6.90 25.37
C PHE A 44 -4.98 8.18 25.92
N GLY A 45 -5.62 9.32 25.69
CA GLY A 45 -5.13 10.64 26.13
C GLY A 45 -4.30 11.39 25.08
N ALA A 46 -4.27 10.92 23.84
CA ALA A 46 -3.65 11.64 22.72
C ALA A 46 -4.37 12.98 22.47
N LYS A 47 -3.60 14.05 22.30
CA LYS A 47 -4.14 15.40 22.05
C LYS A 47 -3.75 15.86 20.65
N GLY A 48 -4.66 16.55 19.98
CA GLY A 48 -4.40 17.08 18.63
C GLY A 48 -4.52 16.05 17.52
N VAL A 49 -5.17 14.90 17.76
CA VAL A 49 -5.51 13.93 16.71
C VAL A 49 -6.53 14.54 15.76
N TYR A 50 -6.28 14.48 14.47
CA TYR A 50 -7.21 15.00 13.46
C TYR A 50 -7.32 14.06 12.27
N ILE A 51 -8.37 14.25 11.50
CA ILE A 51 -8.56 13.58 10.21
C ILE A 51 -8.41 14.65 9.13
N ASP A 52 -7.55 14.40 8.16
CA ASP A 52 -7.27 15.34 7.07
C ASP A 52 -8.34 15.30 5.96
N GLU A 53 -8.12 16.07 4.88
CA GLU A 53 -9.04 16.20 3.76
C GLU A 53 -9.20 14.94 2.91
N VAL A 54 -8.30 13.97 3.06
CA VAL A 54 -8.33 12.70 2.34
C VAL A 54 -8.68 11.50 3.22
N ASP A 55 -9.03 11.75 4.49
CA ASP A 55 -9.40 10.80 5.52
C ASP A 55 -8.24 10.05 6.22
N ASN A 56 -6.98 10.52 6.11
CA ASN A 56 -5.92 10.04 7.00
C ASN A 56 -6.23 10.45 8.45
N CYS A 57 -6.13 9.51 9.40
CA CYS A 57 -6.15 9.83 10.83
C CYS A 57 -4.70 10.08 11.30
N ILE A 58 -4.41 11.30 11.74
CA ILE A 58 -3.05 11.76 12.05
C ILE A 58 -2.94 12.15 13.51
N TYR A 59 -1.95 11.57 14.21
CA TYR A 59 -1.52 11.99 15.54
C TYR A 59 -0.13 12.62 15.51
N PRO A 60 -0.01 13.95 15.61
CA PRO A 60 1.27 14.67 15.62
C PRO A 60 1.86 14.72 17.04
N MET A 61 2.71 13.76 17.40
CA MET A 61 3.39 13.75 18.69
C MET A 61 4.63 14.63 18.64
N ASN A 62 4.62 15.75 19.38
CA ASN A 62 5.70 16.75 19.47
C ASN A 62 6.18 17.31 18.10
N CYS A 63 5.26 17.50 17.16
CA CYS A 63 5.58 17.98 15.80
C CYS A 63 5.60 19.51 15.66
N GLU A 64 5.15 20.25 16.68
CA GLU A 64 5.06 21.71 16.62
C GLU A 64 6.46 22.33 16.55
N GLY A 65 6.70 23.16 15.53
CA GLY A 65 7.98 23.82 15.33
C GLY A 65 9.14 22.90 14.86
N SER A 66 8.96 21.59 14.75
CA SER A 66 9.96 20.69 14.24
C SER A 66 10.04 20.72 12.71
N ASN A 67 11.27 20.83 12.17
CA ASN A 67 11.57 20.69 10.73
C ASN A 67 12.13 19.30 10.38
N GLU A 68 12.23 18.40 11.36
CA GLU A 68 12.70 17.03 11.19
C GLU A 68 11.66 16.08 11.79
N LEU A 69 10.81 15.55 10.93
CA LEU A 69 9.72 14.66 11.32
C LEU A 69 10.04 13.22 10.87
N THR A 70 9.71 12.29 11.74
CA THR A 70 9.57 10.86 11.39
C THR A 70 8.10 10.54 11.21
N VAL A 71 7.75 9.83 10.15
CA VAL A 71 6.42 9.26 9.96
C VAL A 71 6.44 7.78 10.32
N ILE A 72 5.44 7.32 11.04
CA ILE A 72 5.12 5.90 11.23
C ILE A 72 3.67 5.71 10.78
N ALA A 73 3.47 4.90 9.76
CA ALA A 73 2.20 4.74 9.07
C ALA A 73 1.75 3.27 9.02
N ALA A 74 0.44 3.07 8.94
CA ALA A 74 -0.21 1.81 8.65
C ALA A 74 -1.51 2.13 7.90
N HIS A 75 -1.80 1.44 6.80
CA HIS A 75 -2.97 1.80 6.00
C HIS A 75 -4.28 1.18 6.53
N THR A 76 -5.38 1.82 6.23
CA THR A 76 -6.69 1.44 6.76
C THR A 76 -7.63 0.85 5.71
N ASP A 77 -7.29 0.97 4.45
CA ASP A 77 -8.10 0.37 3.38
C ASP A 77 -7.77 -1.11 3.14
N THR A 78 -8.64 -1.75 2.40
CA THR A 78 -8.48 -3.14 1.95
C THR A 78 -8.85 -3.25 0.48
N VAL A 79 -8.35 -4.27 -0.22
CA VAL A 79 -8.69 -4.55 -1.63
C VAL A 79 -10.16 -4.95 -1.85
N PHE A 80 -10.91 -5.19 -0.79
CA PHE A 80 -12.27 -5.72 -0.87
C PHE A 80 -13.29 -4.60 -1.01
N PRO A 81 -14.26 -4.69 -1.97
CA PRO A 81 -15.23 -3.62 -2.24
C PRO A 81 -16.41 -3.57 -1.26
N ASP A 82 -16.36 -4.36 -0.18
CA ASP A 82 -17.45 -4.46 0.78
C ASP A 82 -17.61 -3.18 1.59
N THR A 83 -18.84 -2.76 1.79
CA THR A 83 -19.24 -1.61 2.61
C THR A 83 -19.97 -2.00 3.90
N GLU A 84 -20.30 -3.29 4.02
CA GLU A 84 -20.90 -3.92 5.20
C GLU A 84 -19.92 -4.94 5.79
N SER A 85 -20.24 -5.52 6.94
CA SER A 85 -19.35 -6.47 7.62
C SER A 85 -19.04 -7.70 6.75
N TYR A 86 -17.80 -8.18 6.85
CA TYR A 86 -17.33 -9.37 6.14
C TYR A 86 -18.01 -10.63 6.70
N PRO A 87 -18.77 -11.41 5.89
CA PRO A 87 -19.41 -12.64 6.35
C PRO A 87 -18.39 -13.75 6.63
N GLU A 88 -17.19 -13.65 6.10
CA GLU A 88 -16.08 -14.60 6.28
C GLU A 88 -15.46 -14.53 7.66
N TYR A 89 -15.70 -13.44 8.43
CA TYR A 89 -15.09 -13.29 9.75
C TYR A 89 -15.40 -14.49 10.67
N HIS A 90 -14.35 -15.13 11.14
CA HIS A 90 -14.39 -16.12 12.20
C HIS A 90 -13.02 -16.21 12.89
N GLU A 91 -12.96 -16.87 14.04
CA GLU A 91 -11.70 -17.10 14.74
C GLU A 91 -11.70 -18.44 15.49
N ASP A 92 -10.52 -19.02 15.65
CA ASP A 92 -10.26 -20.14 16.53
C ASP A 92 -9.35 -19.74 17.70
N GLU A 93 -8.75 -20.69 18.41
CA GLU A 93 -7.87 -20.40 19.55
C GLU A 93 -6.61 -19.60 19.15
N THR A 94 -6.09 -19.81 17.95
CA THR A 94 -4.78 -19.31 17.49
C THR A 94 -4.87 -18.28 16.39
N THR A 95 -5.98 -18.21 15.65
CA THR A 95 -6.06 -17.51 14.37
C THR A 95 -7.35 -16.70 14.27
N ILE A 96 -7.27 -15.52 13.64
CA ILE A 96 -8.41 -14.74 13.16
C ILE A 96 -8.42 -14.86 11.64
N TYR A 97 -9.58 -15.14 11.07
CA TYR A 97 -9.84 -15.16 9.62
C TYR A 97 -10.77 -14.00 9.26
N CYS A 98 -10.30 -13.12 8.41
CA CYS A 98 -11.10 -12.00 7.90
C CYS A 98 -10.37 -11.37 6.71
N PRO A 99 -11.06 -10.98 5.64
CA PRO A 99 -10.47 -10.17 4.57
C PRO A 99 -9.78 -8.91 5.10
N GLY A 100 -8.50 -8.69 4.78
CA GLY A 100 -7.72 -7.55 5.22
C GLY A 100 -7.33 -7.56 6.70
N VAL A 101 -7.29 -8.73 7.37
CA VAL A 101 -6.96 -8.82 8.79
C VAL A 101 -5.46 -8.66 9.05
N GLY A 102 -4.62 -9.17 8.16
CA GLY A 102 -3.17 -8.97 8.16
C GLY A 102 -2.84 -7.64 7.50
N ASP A 103 -3.23 -7.52 6.27
CA ASP A 103 -2.98 -6.41 5.35
C ASP A 103 -4.14 -5.41 5.37
N ASP A 104 -4.08 -4.32 6.14
CA ASP A 104 -3.05 -3.91 7.10
C ASP A 104 -3.67 -3.66 8.49
N THR A 105 -4.85 -4.29 8.75
CA THR A 105 -5.63 -4.10 10.00
C THR A 105 -4.80 -4.41 11.26
N ALA A 106 -3.94 -5.44 11.19
CA ALA A 106 -3.10 -5.82 12.32
C ALA A 106 -2.08 -4.74 12.68
N SER A 107 -1.42 -4.15 11.69
CA SER A 107 -0.43 -3.08 11.89
C SER A 107 -1.07 -1.82 12.45
N VAL A 108 -2.27 -1.45 11.97
CA VAL A 108 -3.02 -0.34 12.54
C VAL A 108 -3.21 -0.54 14.04
N ALA A 109 -3.70 -1.71 14.47
CA ALA A 109 -3.94 -2.01 15.88
C ALA A 109 -2.64 -2.01 16.70
N ILE A 110 -1.57 -2.60 16.17
CA ILE A 110 -0.24 -2.63 16.79
C ILE A 110 0.32 -1.22 16.95
N MET A 111 0.22 -0.37 15.91
CA MET A 111 0.65 1.03 15.95
C MET A 111 -0.11 1.82 17.01
N LEU A 112 -1.43 1.69 17.09
CA LEU A 112 -2.25 2.36 18.09
C LEU A 112 -1.81 2.00 19.52
N TYR A 113 -1.44 0.73 19.78
CA TYR A 113 -0.93 0.32 21.09
C TYR A 113 0.54 0.70 21.34
N GLY A 114 1.34 0.86 20.29
CA GLY A 114 2.67 1.50 20.37
C GLY A 114 2.57 2.95 20.84
N ILE A 115 1.62 3.72 20.30
CA ILE A 115 1.32 5.09 20.73
C ILE A 115 0.84 5.10 22.18
N LYS A 116 -0.07 4.20 22.57
CA LYS A 116 -0.55 4.06 23.94
C LYS A 116 0.61 3.83 24.92
N TYR A 117 1.56 2.95 24.57
CA TYR A 117 2.75 2.72 25.37
C TYR A 117 3.55 4.00 25.61
N MET A 118 3.77 4.81 24.56
CA MET A 118 4.49 6.08 24.69
C MET A 118 3.75 7.04 25.65
N LEU A 119 2.44 7.17 25.48
CA LEU A 119 1.60 8.05 26.31
C LEU A 119 1.61 7.62 27.79
N GLU A 120 1.43 6.33 28.08
CA GLU A 120 1.41 5.78 29.45
C GLU A 120 2.76 5.89 30.17
N ASN A 121 3.86 5.88 29.42
CA ASN A 121 5.21 5.99 29.97
C ASN A 121 5.79 7.42 29.91
N GLY A 122 5.00 8.39 29.44
CA GLY A 122 5.43 9.78 29.32
C GLY A 122 6.60 9.97 28.35
N ILE A 123 6.71 9.12 27.34
CA ILE A 123 7.76 9.18 26.32
C ILE A 123 7.39 10.24 25.30
N VAL A 124 8.22 11.28 25.19
CA VAL A 124 8.05 12.35 24.22
C VAL A 124 9.28 12.38 23.33
N PRO A 125 9.14 12.17 22.01
CA PRO A 125 10.27 12.20 21.08
C PRO A 125 10.86 13.62 21.00
N GLU A 126 12.17 13.75 20.92
CA GLU A 126 12.83 15.06 20.75
C GLU A 126 12.51 15.65 19.37
N LYS A 127 12.62 14.83 18.32
CA LYS A 127 12.12 15.14 16.97
C LYS A 127 10.68 14.63 16.85
N GLY A 128 9.80 15.41 16.23
CA GLY A 128 8.39 15.05 16.14
C GLY A 128 8.13 13.74 15.38
N ILE A 129 7.15 12.97 15.84
CA ILE A 129 6.67 11.78 15.14
C ILE A 129 5.22 12.00 14.71
N LEU A 130 4.95 11.82 13.42
CA LEU A 130 3.61 11.72 12.86
C LEU A 130 3.21 10.25 12.83
N PHE A 131 2.25 9.85 13.65
CA PHE A 131 1.59 8.55 13.53
C PHE A 131 0.38 8.70 12.62
N VAL A 132 0.29 7.87 11.59
CA VAL A 132 -0.70 8.02 10.53
C VAL A 132 -1.40 6.69 10.25
N CYS A 133 -2.71 6.64 10.49
CA CYS A 133 -3.54 5.61 9.89
C CYS A 133 -3.97 6.17 8.53
N ASN A 134 -3.26 5.79 7.47
CA ASN A 134 -3.44 6.37 6.16
C ASN A 134 -4.45 5.60 5.31
N VAL A 135 -4.78 6.16 4.15
CA VAL A 135 -5.84 5.68 3.26
C VAL A 135 -5.34 5.46 1.85
N CYS A 136 -6.07 4.64 1.08
CA CYS A 136 -5.84 4.44 -0.35
C CYS A 136 -4.43 3.90 -0.67
N GLU A 137 -3.90 2.98 0.17
CA GLU A 137 -2.73 2.21 -0.20
C GLU A 137 -3.08 1.25 -1.32
N GLU A 138 -4.21 0.59 -1.24
CA GLU A 138 -4.60 -0.54 -2.05
C GLU A 138 -5.06 -0.19 -3.48
N GLY A 139 -4.85 -1.14 -4.38
CA GLY A 139 -5.47 -1.17 -5.71
C GLY A 139 -5.31 0.11 -6.52
N LEU A 140 -6.42 0.77 -6.80
CA LEU A 140 -6.48 2.05 -7.52
C LEU A 140 -6.50 3.27 -6.59
N GLY A 141 -6.31 3.08 -5.29
CA GLY A 141 -6.14 4.15 -4.30
C GLY A 141 -4.91 5.02 -4.57
N ASN A 142 -3.90 4.42 -5.24
CA ASN A 142 -2.73 5.12 -5.79
C ASN A 142 -1.93 5.92 -4.74
N LEU A 143 -1.85 5.40 -3.51
CA LEU A 143 -1.11 5.99 -2.39
C LEU A 143 -1.58 7.42 -2.03
N ARG A 144 -2.89 7.69 -2.22
CA ARG A 144 -3.48 9.02 -2.06
C ARG A 144 -3.23 9.60 -0.66
N GLY A 145 -3.33 8.78 0.37
CA GLY A 145 -3.12 9.19 1.76
C GLY A 145 -1.69 9.70 1.98
N VAL A 146 -0.70 8.91 1.57
CA VAL A 146 0.72 9.29 1.73
C VAL A 146 1.11 10.43 0.81
N ARG A 147 0.57 10.51 -0.41
CA ARG A 147 0.80 11.67 -1.29
C ARG A 147 0.31 12.98 -0.66
N GLN A 148 -0.85 12.98 -0.03
CA GLN A 148 -1.36 14.15 0.68
C GLN A 148 -0.47 14.48 1.89
N LEU A 149 -0.12 13.47 2.69
CA LEU A 149 0.77 13.64 3.83
C LEU A 149 2.11 14.28 3.43
N MET A 150 2.76 13.76 2.40
CA MET A 150 4.05 14.27 1.93
C MET A 150 3.96 15.70 1.38
N LYS A 151 2.80 16.08 0.84
CA LYS A 151 2.52 17.45 0.40
C LYS A 151 2.31 18.41 1.59
N ASP A 152 1.53 17.99 2.60
CA ASP A 152 1.21 18.83 3.77
C ASP A 152 2.43 19.08 4.66
N PHE A 153 3.35 18.12 4.69
CA PHE A 153 4.60 18.19 5.46
C PHE A 153 5.84 18.30 4.58
N ASP A 154 5.71 18.92 3.40
CA ASP A 154 6.78 19.05 2.41
C ASP A 154 8.08 19.60 3.03
N GLY A 155 9.18 18.92 2.74
CA GLY A 155 10.53 19.23 3.24
C GLY A 155 10.76 18.96 4.74
N ARG A 156 9.72 18.66 5.53
CA ARG A 156 9.81 18.39 6.97
C ARG A 156 9.99 16.91 7.31
N VAL A 157 9.43 15.99 6.52
CA VAL A 157 9.59 14.54 6.71
C VAL A 157 11.00 14.16 6.31
N LYS A 158 11.76 13.55 7.23
CA LYS A 158 13.14 13.07 7.01
C LYS A 158 13.25 11.56 7.02
N GLN A 159 12.33 10.89 7.69
CA GLN A 159 12.26 9.43 7.81
C GLN A 159 10.80 8.99 7.68
N PHE A 160 10.58 7.87 7.00
CA PHE A 160 9.25 7.30 6.84
C PHE A 160 9.30 5.78 7.06
N ILE A 161 8.41 5.29 7.89
CA ILE A 161 8.23 3.87 8.18
C ILE A 161 6.77 3.53 7.93
N THR A 162 6.50 2.58 7.07
CA THR A 162 5.20 1.90 7.01
C THR A 162 5.32 0.51 7.64
N LEU A 163 4.20 -0.09 8.01
CA LEU A 163 4.15 -1.33 8.80
C LEU A 163 3.32 -2.40 8.09
N ASP A 164 3.64 -2.70 6.83
CA ASP A 164 2.78 -3.48 5.92
C ASP A 164 3.43 -4.79 5.45
N GLU A 165 4.20 -5.44 6.33
CA GLU A 165 4.89 -6.70 6.00
C GLU A 165 4.82 -7.71 7.15
N ASP A 166 5.05 -8.99 6.82
CA ASP A 166 5.25 -10.03 7.83
C ASP A 166 6.56 -9.83 8.61
N ILE A 167 6.54 -10.17 9.92
CA ILE A 167 7.72 -10.10 10.79
C ILE A 167 8.91 -10.85 10.16
N GLY A 168 10.02 -10.13 9.99
CA GLY A 168 11.25 -10.65 9.38
C GLY A 168 11.45 -10.20 7.94
N PHE A 169 10.49 -9.52 7.31
CA PHE A 169 10.68 -8.84 6.03
C PHE A 169 10.80 -7.34 6.22
N CYS A 170 11.63 -6.72 5.40
CA CYS A 170 11.78 -5.27 5.35
C CYS A 170 11.94 -4.82 3.90
N VAL A 171 11.10 -3.87 3.48
CA VAL A 171 11.20 -3.27 2.15
C VAL A 171 12.05 -2.02 2.23
N ASN A 172 13.13 -1.99 1.47
CA ASN A 172 14.00 -0.81 1.30
C ASN A 172 14.20 -0.45 -0.17
N ASN A 173 13.42 -1.05 -1.06
CA ASN A 173 13.43 -0.76 -2.48
C ASN A 173 12.01 -0.78 -3.04
N ALA A 174 11.58 0.34 -3.62
CA ALA A 174 10.23 0.53 -4.13
C ALA A 174 10.06 -0.09 -5.53
N VAL A 175 9.05 -0.96 -5.67
CA VAL A 175 8.58 -1.41 -6.98
C VAL A 175 7.58 -0.39 -7.53
N GLY A 176 8.00 0.36 -8.53
CA GLY A 176 7.12 1.28 -9.25
C GLY A 176 6.18 0.56 -10.20
N SER A 177 5.03 1.17 -10.50
CA SER A 177 4.07 0.64 -11.47
C SER A 177 3.27 1.74 -12.15
N HIS A 178 2.98 1.55 -13.43
CA HIS A 178 1.95 2.31 -14.12
C HIS A 178 0.80 1.39 -14.51
N ARG A 179 -0.42 1.81 -14.23
CA ARG A 179 -1.66 1.08 -14.52
C ARG A 179 -2.52 1.89 -15.46
N TYR A 180 -3.03 1.27 -16.50
CA TYR A 180 -3.83 1.93 -17.53
C TYR A 180 -5.19 1.27 -17.70
N SER A 181 -6.23 2.11 -17.86
CA SER A 181 -7.47 1.76 -18.56
C SER A 181 -7.32 2.17 -20.02
N VAL A 182 -7.58 1.24 -20.92
CA VAL A 182 -7.49 1.45 -22.37
C VAL A 182 -8.81 1.07 -23.00
N GLU A 183 -9.56 2.05 -23.48
CA GLU A 183 -10.82 1.87 -24.17
C GLU A 183 -10.64 2.01 -25.67
N ALA A 184 -11.05 1.01 -26.44
CA ALA A 184 -11.11 1.10 -27.89
C ALA A 184 -12.55 1.39 -28.34
N ILE A 185 -12.69 2.39 -29.22
CA ILE A 185 -13.97 2.84 -29.80
C ILE A 185 -13.89 2.76 -31.33
N THR A 186 -14.91 2.15 -31.95
CA THR A 186 -15.09 2.02 -33.39
C THR A 186 -16.52 2.38 -33.78
N GLU A 187 -16.80 2.42 -35.10
CA GLU A 187 -18.16 2.68 -35.58
C GLU A 187 -19.16 1.57 -35.20
N GLY A 188 -18.69 0.31 -35.15
CA GLY A 188 -19.55 -0.85 -34.93
C GLY A 188 -20.48 -1.18 -36.09
N GLY A 189 -21.48 -2.07 -35.86
CA GLY A 189 -22.50 -2.40 -36.83
C GLY A 189 -22.96 -3.86 -36.82
N HIS A 190 -23.89 -4.21 -37.71
CA HIS A 190 -24.34 -5.56 -37.86
C HIS A 190 -23.26 -6.43 -38.55
N SER A 191 -22.92 -7.58 -37.94
CA SER A 191 -21.76 -8.39 -38.35
C SER A 191 -21.78 -8.84 -39.82
N PHE A 192 -22.93 -9.03 -40.41
CA PHE A 192 -23.07 -9.42 -41.81
C PHE A 192 -23.16 -8.21 -42.76
N SER A 193 -24.11 -7.26 -42.51
CA SER A 193 -24.32 -6.13 -43.41
C SER A 193 -23.25 -5.05 -43.36
N ALA A 194 -22.56 -4.92 -42.24
CA ALA A 194 -21.43 -3.98 -42.06
C ALA A 194 -20.06 -4.70 -42.04
N PHE A 195 -19.98 -5.90 -42.63
CA PHE A 195 -18.71 -6.66 -42.68
C PHE A 195 -17.59 -5.85 -43.30
N GLY A 196 -16.43 -5.87 -42.66
CA GLY A 196 -15.24 -5.11 -43.05
C GLY A 196 -14.98 -3.85 -42.20
N LYS A 197 -15.96 -3.37 -41.41
CA LYS A 197 -15.74 -2.31 -40.44
C LYS A 197 -14.82 -2.80 -39.30
N LYS A 198 -14.11 -1.87 -38.68
CA LYS A 198 -13.26 -2.15 -37.52
C LYS A 198 -14.10 -2.61 -36.32
N ASN A 199 -13.53 -3.51 -35.56
CA ASN A 199 -14.13 -4.10 -34.37
C ASN A 199 -13.25 -3.75 -33.16
N ALA A 200 -13.84 -3.15 -32.13
CA ALA A 200 -13.11 -2.69 -30.93
C ALA A 200 -12.43 -3.85 -30.17
N ILE A 201 -13.08 -5.02 -30.09
CA ILE A 201 -12.46 -6.21 -29.48
C ILE A 201 -11.24 -6.65 -30.27
N ALA A 202 -11.32 -6.68 -31.62
CA ALA A 202 -10.18 -7.04 -32.45
C ALA A 202 -9.03 -6.04 -32.29
N ALA A 203 -9.34 -4.73 -32.25
CA ALA A 203 -8.34 -3.69 -32.05
C ALA A 203 -7.61 -3.84 -30.69
N LEU A 204 -8.32 -4.08 -29.59
CA LEU A 204 -7.67 -4.34 -28.29
C LEU A 204 -6.90 -5.66 -28.29
N SER A 205 -7.38 -6.70 -28.99
CA SER A 205 -6.65 -7.97 -29.09
C SER A 205 -5.31 -7.80 -29.81
N GLU A 206 -5.23 -6.91 -30.80
CA GLU A 206 -3.96 -6.54 -31.45
C GLU A 206 -3.05 -5.80 -30.46
N VAL A 207 -3.54 -4.86 -29.67
CA VAL A 207 -2.79 -4.17 -28.60
C VAL A 207 -2.25 -5.17 -27.59
N VAL A 208 -3.09 -6.08 -27.09
CA VAL A 208 -2.66 -7.17 -26.18
C VAL A 208 -1.56 -7.99 -26.81
N THR A 209 -1.71 -8.37 -28.09
CA THR A 209 -0.69 -9.16 -28.80
C THR A 209 0.66 -8.42 -28.88
N GLU A 210 0.65 -7.11 -29.13
CA GLU A 210 1.89 -6.32 -29.17
C GLU A 210 2.51 -6.16 -27.78
N ILE A 211 1.71 -5.95 -26.71
CA ILE A 211 2.20 -5.93 -25.32
C ILE A 211 2.93 -7.25 -25.00
N TYR A 212 2.34 -8.40 -25.34
CA TYR A 212 2.94 -9.71 -25.02
C TYR A 212 4.13 -10.12 -25.94
N LYS A 213 4.51 -9.28 -26.91
CA LYS A 213 5.76 -9.39 -27.66
C LYS A 213 6.90 -8.58 -27.07
N LEU A 214 6.62 -7.71 -26.08
CA LEU A 214 7.65 -6.89 -25.46
C LEU A 214 8.71 -7.74 -24.75
N GLU A 215 9.96 -7.44 -25.01
CA GLU A 215 11.08 -7.90 -24.21
C GLU A 215 11.30 -6.91 -23.06
N VAL A 216 11.19 -7.40 -21.81
CA VAL A 216 11.40 -6.55 -20.65
C VAL A 216 12.87 -6.15 -20.54
N PRO A 217 13.17 -4.91 -20.11
CA PRO A 217 14.55 -4.47 -19.85
C PRO A 217 15.27 -5.43 -18.90
N GLN A 218 16.50 -5.78 -19.23
CA GLN A 218 17.35 -6.67 -18.43
C GLN A 218 18.46 -5.86 -17.76
N LYS A 219 18.43 -5.77 -16.43
CA LYS A 219 19.46 -5.11 -15.62
C LYS A 219 19.73 -5.96 -14.39
N ALA A 220 20.99 -6.13 -14.02
CA ALA A 220 21.36 -6.98 -12.87
C ALA A 220 20.68 -6.50 -11.58
N GLY A 221 20.06 -7.44 -10.85
CA GLY A 221 19.35 -7.14 -9.60
C GLY A 221 17.98 -6.50 -9.78
N THR A 222 17.49 -6.34 -11.02
CA THR A 222 16.17 -5.76 -11.29
C THR A 222 15.17 -6.83 -11.77
N LYS A 223 13.90 -6.57 -11.49
CA LYS A 223 12.77 -7.35 -12.00
C LYS A 223 11.77 -6.39 -12.63
N THR A 224 11.49 -6.63 -13.93
CA THR A 224 10.46 -5.89 -14.67
C THR A 224 9.40 -6.86 -15.16
N THR A 225 8.15 -6.48 -15.06
CA THR A 225 7.00 -7.30 -15.42
C THR A 225 5.93 -6.46 -16.10
N TYR A 226 5.02 -7.09 -16.83
CA TYR A 226 3.80 -6.48 -17.33
C TYR A 226 2.65 -7.49 -17.29
N ASN A 227 1.41 -6.97 -17.33
CA ASN A 227 0.21 -7.81 -17.31
C ASN A 227 -0.96 -7.08 -17.97
N VAL A 228 -1.85 -7.84 -18.63
CA VAL A 228 -3.21 -7.42 -18.98
C VAL A 228 -4.15 -8.20 -18.07
N GLY A 229 -4.68 -7.55 -17.05
CA GLY A 229 -5.44 -8.22 -15.98
C GLY A 229 -6.94 -8.36 -16.27
N LEU A 230 -7.50 -7.41 -17.01
CA LEU A 230 -8.92 -7.39 -17.34
C LEU A 230 -9.13 -7.00 -18.81
N ILE A 231 -10.10 -7.62 -19.47
CA ILE A 231 -10.56 -7.23 -20.80
C ILE A 231 -12.05 -7.53 -20.92
N SER A 232 -12.80 -6.59 -21.51
CA SER A 232 -14.23 -6.74 -21.77
C SER A 232 -14.64 -6.01 -23.04
N GLY A 233 -15.80 -6.33 -23.62
CA GLY A 233 -16.29 -5.59 -24.78
C GLY A 233 -17.40 -6.29 -25.55
N GLY A 234 -18.01 -5.51 -26.47
CA GLY A 234 -19.11 -5.98 -27.30
C GLY A 234 -20.45 -6.09 -26.57
N THR A 235 -21.51 -6.39 -27.33
CA THR A 235 -22.89 -6.50 -26.81
C THR A 235 -23.60 -7.79 -27.23
N SER A 236 -23.32 -8.31 -28.42
CA SER A 236 -23.90 -9.57 -28.92
C SER A 236 -23.03 -10.19 -30.01
N VAL A 237 -23.23 -11.50 -30.26
CA VAL A 237 -22.43 -12.27 -31.22
C VAL A 237 -22.56 -11.79 -32.68
N ASN A 238 -23.70 -11.18 -33.06
CA ASN A 238 -23.98 -10.70 -34.40
C ASN A 238 -23.75 -9.18 -34.56
N THR A 239 -23.00 -8.56 -33.62
CA THR A 239 -22.65 -7.14 -33.64
C THR A 239 -21.14 -6.99 -33.75
N ILE A 240 -20.64 -6.15 -34.66
CA ILE A 240 -19.27 -5.67 -34.66
C ILE A 240 -19.13 -4.79 -33.44
N ALA A 241 -18.27 -5.15 -32.50
CA ALA A 241 -18.11 -4.44 -31.22
C ALA A 241 -17.71 -2.98 -31.46
N GLN A 242 -18.51 -2.07 -30.93
CA GLN A 242 -18.26 -0.62 -30.96
C GLN A 242 -17.30 -0.21 -29.87
N ASN A 243 -17.37 -0.83 -28.69
CA ASN A 243 -16.53 -0.53 -27.54
C ASN A 243 -15.93 -1.83 -26.99
N ALA A 244 -14.69 -1.71 -26.53
CA ALA A 244 -14.01 -2.69 -25.71
C ALA A 244 -13.04 -1.98 -24.77
N GLU A 245 -12.80 -2.52 -23.58
CA GLU A 245 -11.93 -1.96 -22.58
C GLU A 245 -11.00 -3.02 -22.02
N MET A 246 -9.77 -2.63 -21.67
CA MET A 246 -8.84 -3.46 -20.91
C MET A 246 -8.16 -2.66 -19.82
N PHE A 247 -7.71 -3.37 -18.76
CA PHE A 247 -6.80 -2.83 -17.75
C PHE A 247 -5.48 -3.58 -17.84
N CYS A 248 -4.41 -2.82 -17.93
CA CYS A 248 -3.05 -3.36 -18.03
C CYS A 248 -2.08 -2.57 -17.15
N GLU A 249 -0.95 -3.22 -16.81
CA GLU A 249 0.10 -2.60 -16.02
C GLU A 249 1.47 -3.09 -16.45
N TYR A 250 2.49 -2.33 -16.08
CA TYR A 250 3.87 -2.79 -15.97
C TYR A 250 4.47 -2.31 -14.65
N ARG A 251 5.45 -3.07 -14.16
CA ARG A 251 6.13 -2.83 -12.90
C ARG A 251 7.63 -3.00 -13.05
N SER A 252 8.40 -2.26 -12.27
CA SER A 252 9.84 -2.47 -12.10
C SER A 252 10.31 -1.98 -10.75
N ASN A 253 11.35 -2.61 -10.19
CA ASN A 253 12.10 -2.11 -9.05
C ASN A 253 13.29 -1.22 -9.46
N ASP A 254 13.31 -0.76 -10.71
CA ASP A 254 14.33 0.13 -11.28
C ASP A 254 13.67 1.23 -12.10
N ARG A 255 14.04 2.48 -11.85
CA ARG A 255 13.45 3.67 -12.48
C ARG A 255 13.66 3.73 -13.99
N GLU A 256 14.84 3.35 -14.47
CA GLU A 256 15.15 3.39 -15.91
C GLU A 256 14.39 2.30 -16.65
N CYS A 257 14.29 1.10 -16.05
CA CYS A 257 13.50 0.02 -16.60
C CYS A 257 12.01 0.36 -16.65
N LEU A 258 11.48 1.03 -15.60
CA LEU A 258 10.09 1.50 -15.56
C LEU A 258 9.83 2.52 -16.68
N ALA A 259 10.73 3.49 -16.87
CA ALA A 259 10.63 4.49 -17.94
C ALA A 259 10.68 3.86 -19.34
N SER A 260 11.56 2.88 -19.56
CA SER A 260 11.62 2.15 -20.82
C SER A 260 10.33 1.39 -21.12
N MET A 261 9.67 0.83 -20.10
CA MET A 261 8.36 0.18 -20.28
C MET A 261 7.27 1.20 -20.59
N GLN A 262 7.32 2.40 -20.02
CA GLN A 262 6.41 3.47 -20.35
C GLN A 262 6.48 3.83 -21.83
N GLU A 263 7.69 4.08 -22.34
CA GLU A 263 7.90 4.40 -23.75
C GLU A 263 7.38 3.29 -24.68
N ALA A 264 7.64 2.02 -24.32
CA ALA A 264 7.18 0.88 -25.12
C ALA A 264 5.64 0.76 -25.16
N PHE A 265 4.95 0.96 -24.03
CA PHE A 265 3.49 0.93 -23.96
C PHE A 265 2.86 2.11 -24.71
N GLU A 266 3.40 3.31 -24.54
CA GLU A 266 2.93 4.50 -25.26
C GLU A 266 3.10 4.33 -26.79
N GLU A 267 4.19 3.73 -27.24
CA GLU A 267 4.40 3.43 -28.66
C GLU A 267 3.34 2.46 -29.20
N ILE A 268 3.02 1.39 -28.46
CA ILE A 268 1.98 0.43 -28.83
C ILE A 268 0.62 1.12 -28.90
N PHE A 269 0.24 1.90 -27.90
CA PHE A 269 -1.04 2.62 -27.88
C PHE A 269 -1.15 3.61 -29.05
N ASN A 270 -0.08 4.36 -29.32
CA ASN A 270 -0.04 5.30 -30.44
C ASN A 270 -0.18 4.62 -31.80
N LYS A 271 0.48 3.48 -32.00
CA LYS A 271 0.40 2.70 -33.26
C LYS A 271 -0.98 2.10 -33.50
N ALA A 272 -1.71 1.76 -32.46
CA ALA A 272 -3.03 1.15 -32.55
C ALA A 272 -4.14 2.17 -32.89
N GLN A 273 -3.87 3.46 -32.80
CA GLN A 273 -4.83 4.54 -33.19
C GLN A 273 -4.91 4.68 -34.71
N SER A 274 -6.11 4.94 -35.20
CA SER A 274 -6.36 5.27 -36.62
C SER A 274 -7.65 6.09 -36.75
N ASP A 275 -8.01 6.51 -37.97
CA ASP A 275 -9.28 7.21 -38.23
C ASP A 275 -10.52 6.34 -37.91
N GLU A 276 -10.36 5.01 -37.93
CA GLU A 276 -11.44 4.05 -37.68
C GLU A 276 -11.42 3.44 -36.26
N VAL A 277 -10.29 3.59 -35.52
CA VAL A 277 -10.09 3.08 -34.14
C VAL A 277 -9.57 4.20 -33.26
N LYS A 278 -10.39 4.66 -32.33
CA LYS A 278 -9.97 5.59 -31.30
C LYS A 278 -9.60 4.81 -30.03
N LEU A 279 -8.41 5.08 -29.47
CA LEU A 279 -8.05 4.61 -28.13
C LEU A 279 -8.12 5.79 -27.14
N ASN A 280 -8.89 5.60 -26.08
CA ASN A 280 -8.82 6.46 -24.89
C ASN A 280 -7.93 5.75 -23.88
N VAL A 281 -6.74 6.28 -23.65
CA VAL A 281 -5.76 5.73 -22.70
C VAL A 281 -5.74 6.62 -21.46
N THR A 282 -6.05 6.04 -20.32
CA THR A 282 -6.08 6.75 -19.02
C THR A 282 -5.11 6.08 -18.06
N LEU A 283 -4.15 6.84 -17.53
CA LEU A 283 -3.31 6.39 -16.43
C LEU A 283 -4.16 6.40 -15.13
N VAL A 284 -4.48 5.22 -14.61
CA VAL A 284 -5.31 5.04 -13.42
C VAL A 284 -4.52 4.72 -12.16
N GLY A 285 -3.23 4.46 -12.29
CA GLY A 285 -2.32 4.26 -11.17
C GLY A 285 -0.89 4.59 -11.58
N ASP A 286 -0.21 5.34 -10.72
CA ASP A 286 1.18 5.76 -10.88
C ASP A 286 1.86 5.61 -9.53
N ARG A 287 2.58 4.50 -9.32
CA ARG A 287 3.41 4.29 -8.14
C ARG A 287 4.88 4.46 -8.53
N PRO A 288 5.60 5.41 -7.91
CA PRO A 288 6.97 5.69 -8.31
C PRO A 288 7.97 4.63 -7.80
N CYS A 289 9.09 4.49 -8.50
CA CYS A 289 10.27 3.79 -7.99
C CYS A 289 11.02 4.65 -6.97
N LYS A 290 11.90 3.99 -6.20
CA LYS A 290 12.85 4.67 -5.30
C LYS A 290 13.72 5.68 -6.05
N GLY A 291 13.88 6.86 -5.46
CA GLY A 291 14.80 7.92 -5.88
C GLY A 291 16.17 7.83 -5.21
N GLU A 292 16.90 8.92 -5.25
CA GLU A 292 18.13 9.07 -4.47
C GLU A 292 17.75 9.44 -3.03
N VAL A 293 18.04 8.56 -2.08
CA VAL A 293 17.77 8.74 -0.64
C VAL A 293 19.08 8.84 0.14
N ASP A 294 19.03 9.40 1.35
CA ASP A 294 20.15 9.31 2.30
C ASP A 294 20.31 7.87 2.79
N THR A 295 21.30 7.18 2.20
CA THR A 295 21.58 5.77 2.49
C THR A 295 21.96 5.52 3.95
N ALA A 296 22.65 6.46 4.59
CA ALA A 296 23.04 6.31 5.99
C ALA A 296 21.82 6.33 6.92
N THR A 297 20.84 7.17 6.64
CA THR A 297 19.57 7.20 7.38
C THR A 297 18.74 5.94 7.10
N GLU A 298 18.66 5.51 5.86
CA GLU A 298 17.94 4.27 5.51
C GLU A 298 18.56 3.02 6.17
N GLU A 299 19.89 2.90 6.14
CA GLU A 299 20.61 1.81 6.82
C GLU A 299 20.34 1.79 8.33
N ARG A 300 20.24 2.97 8.97
CA ARG A 300 19.87 3.06 10.40
C ARG A 300 18.46 2.55 10.66
N LEU A 301 17.48 2.88 9.79
CA LEU A 301 16.12 2.35 9.92
C LEU A 301 16.10 0.82 9.79
N VAL A 302 16.77 0.29 8.78
CA VAL A 302 16.91 -1.17 8.58
C VAL A 302 17.58 -1.83 9.78
N GLU A 303 18.65 -1.23 10.33
CA GLU A 303 19.38 -1.80 11.46
C GLU A 303 18.58 -1.74 12.76
N ALA A 304 17.79 -0.67 12.99
CA ALA A 304 16.87 -0.58 14.12
C ALA A 304 15.85 -1.74 14.09
N TYR A 305 15.26 -2.00 12.92
CA TYR A 305 14.34 -3.11 12.73
C TYR A 305 15.03 -4.48 12.89
N ARG A 306 16.21 -4.68 12.26
CA ARG A 306 16.99 -5.92 12.38
C ARG A 306 17.27 -6.29 13.83
N LYS A 307 17.73 -5.34 14.64
CA LYS A 307 17.98 -5.54 16.06
C LYS A 307 16.71 -5.89 16.82
N ALA A 308 15.62 -5.17 16.58
CA ALA A 308 14.35 -5.43 17.23
C ALA A 308 13.83 -6.84 16.93
N VAL A 309 13.85 -7.27 15.67
CA VAL A 309 13.43 -8.63 15.26
C VAL A 309 14.35 -9.70 15.89
N ALA A 310 15.66 -9.52 15.83
CA ALA A 310 16.61 -10.46 16.42
C ALA A 310 16.43 -10.59 17.94
N GLU A 311 16.18 -9.51 18.66
CA GLU A 311 15.96 -9.52 20.11
C GLU A 311 14.62 -10.19 20.50
N VAL A 312 13.58 -10.02 19.71
CA VAL A 312 12.24 -10.57 20.02
C VAL A 312 12.08 -12.00 19.53
N THR A 313 12.55 -12.32 18.33
CA THR A 313 12.29 -13.59 17.66
C THR A 313 13.51 -14.50 17.56
N GLY A 314 14.71 -13.98 17.73
CA GLY A 314 15.96 -14.69 17.47
C GLY A 314 16.26 -14.92 15.99
N LYS A 315 15.52 -14.28 15.07
CA LYS A 315 15.63 -14.48 13.61
C LYS A 315 16.32 -13.29 12.94
N GLU A 316 16.89 -13.55 11.77
CA GLU A 316 17.38 -12.52 10.85
C GLU A 316 16.23 -11.97 9.99
N ILE A 317 16.42 -10.75 9.46
CA ILE A 317 15.49 -10.16 8.50
C ILE A 317 15.92 -10.41 7.06
N SER A 318 14.96 -10.36 6.14
CA SER A 318 15.17 -10.37 4.69
C SER A 318 14.80 -9.01 4.11
N LEU A 319 15.68 -8.45 3.25
CA LEU A 319 15.36 -7.27 2.48
C LEU A 319 14.71 -7.68 1.16
N VAL A 320 13.55 -7.11 0.88
CA VAL A 320 12.74 -7.43 -0.31
C VAL A 320 12.30 -6.14 -1.02
N PRO A 321 12.12 -6.15 -2.34
CA PRO A 321 11.48 -5.06 -3.06
C PRO A 321 9.96 -5.29 -3.06
N ALA A 322 9.18 -4.26 -2.72
CA ALA A 322 7.72 -4.29 -2.81
C ALA A 322 7.16 -2.91 -3.22
N SER A 323 5.85 -2.86 -3.44
CA SER A 323 5.12 -1.62 -3.76
C SER A 323 4.19 -1.31 -2.61
N THR A 324 4.56 -0.36 -1.78
CA THR A 324 3.90 0.02 -0.52
C THR A 324 3.83 1.54 -0.38
N ASP A 325 3.30 2.02 0.70
CA ASP A 325 3.30 3.45 1.06
C ASP A 325 4.70 4.09 1.07
N ALA A 326 5.75 3.29 1.28
CA ALA A 326 7.14 3.76 1.22
C ALA A 326 7.58 4.25 -0.18
N ASN A 327 6.87 3.88 -1.26
CA ASN A 327 7.21 4.30 -2.62
C ASN A 327 7.25 5.83 -2.77
N VAL A 328 6.25 6.52 -2.23
CA VAL A 328 6.14 7.99 -2.38
C VAL A 328 7.29 8.70 -1.68
N PRO A 329 7.54 8.54 -0.37
CA PRO A 329 8.67 9.20 0.30
C PRO A 329 10.02 8.79 -0.30
N MET A 330 10.24 7.51 -0.65
CA MET A 330 11.47 7.08 -1.33
C MET A 330 11.69 7.82 -2.65
N SER A 331 10.64 8.04 -3.43
CA SER A 331 10.74 8.75 -4.72
C SER A 331 11.10 10.22 -4.58
N LEU A 332 10.75 10.83 -3.44
CA LEU A 332 11.03 12.21 -3.07
C LEU A 332 12.39 12.39 -2.37
N GLY A 333 13.17 11.32 -2.22
CA GLY A 333 14.50 11.36 -1.59
C GLY A 333 14.46 11.25 -0.06
N VAL A 334 13.32 10.89 0.53
CA VAL A 334 13.19 10.64 1.96
C VAL A 334 13.58 9.19 2.24
N ALA A 335 14.44 8.97 3.25
CA ALA A 335 14.77 7.62 3.70
C ALA A 335 13.51 6.94 4.25
N ALA A 336 13.11 5.85 3.61
CA ALA A 336 11.88 5.15 3.94
C ALA A 336 12.07 3.64 3.91
N VAL A 337 11.31 2.93 4.75
CA VAL A 337 11.27 1.47 4.82
C VAL A 337 9.85 1.01 5.13
N ASP A 338 9.56 -0.23 4.74
CA ASP A 338 8.42 -0.96 5.25
C ASP A 338 8.91 -2.06 6.19
N MET A 339 8.31 -2.17 7.37
CA MET A 339 8.74 -3.07 8.44
C MET A 339 7.60 -4.01 8.84
N GLY A 340 7.86 -5.30 8.82
CA GLY A 340 6.88 -6.30 9.22
C GLY A 340 6.61 -6.34 10.73
N VAL A 341 5.34 -6.30 11.11
CA VAL A 341 4.93 -6.36 12.52
C VAL A 341 3.86 -7.40 12.82
N PHE A 342 3.43 -8.19 11.83
CA PHE A 342 2.44 -9.25 12.00
C PHE A 342 2.91 -10.57 11.35
N ARG A 343 2.12 -11.62 11.45
CA ARG A 343 2.24 -12.87 10.68
C ARG A 343 0.87 -13.25 10.17
N SER A 344 0.72 -13.24 8.88
CA SER A 344 -0.53 -13.53 8.20
C SER A 344 -0.35 -14.49 7.02
N GLY A 345 -1.42 -14.74 6.30
CA GLY A 345 -1.37 -15.45 5.03
C GLY A 345 -2.68 -15.37 4.29
N GLY A 346 -2.65 -15.70 3.00
CA GLY A 346 -3.80 -15.53 2.15
C GLY A 346 -4.11 -14.09 1.78
N THR A 347 -3.12 -13.19 1.86
CA THR A 347 -3.25 -11.77 1.52
C THR A 347 -3.98 -11.56 0.19
N HIS A 348 -4.92 -10.62 0.14
CA HIS A 348 -5.80 -10.32 -1.00
C HIS A 348 -6.78 -11.44 -1.36
N THR A 349 -7.01 -12.41 -0.45
CA THR A 349 -8.08 -13.41 -0.60
C THR A 349 -9.12 -13.30 0.51
N ARG A 350 -10.31 -13.86 0.28
CA ARG A 350 -11.38 -13.91 1.29
C ARG A 350 -11.03 -14.80 2.48
N GLU A 351 -10.06 -15.68 2.33
CA GLU A 351 -9.55 -16.64 3.33
C GLU A 351 -8.32 -16.11 4.08
N GLU A 352 -8.05 -14.83 4.01
CA GLU A 352 -6.94 -14.20 4.73
C GLU A 352 -7.03 -14.45 6.23
N TRP A 353 -5.88 -14.70 6.84
CA TRP A 353 -5.78 -15.04 8.26
C TRP A 353 -4.61 -14.35 8.96
N LEU A 354 -4.72 -14.19 10.27
CA LEU A 354 -3.72 -13.62 11.17
C LEU A 354 -3.44 -14.56 12.35
N GLU A 355 -2.16 -14.83 12.62
CA GLU A 355 -1.73 -15.54 13.84
C GLU A 355 -1.89 -14.63 15.06
N LYS A 356 -2.74 -15.01 16.04
CA LYS A 356 -3.06 -14.13 17.19
C LYS A 356 -1.85 -13.77 18.05
N ASP A 357 -0.90 -14.69 18.22
CA ASP A 357 0.25 -14.45 19.09
C ASP A 357 1.28 -13.50 18.45
N CYS A 358 1.22 -13.30 17.15
CA CYS A 358 2.14 -12.38 16.45
C CYS A 358 2.00 -10.93 16.93
N VAL A 359 0.83 -10.52 17.43
CA VAL A 359 0.63 -9.13 17.91
C VAL A 359 1.52 -8.80 19.11
N VAL A 360 1.94 -9.80 19.89
CA VAL A 360 2.88 -9.61 21.00
C VAL A 360 4.26 -9.31 20.47
N ASP A 361 4.72 -10.10 19.50
CA ASP A 361 6.04 -9.90 18.89
C ASP A 361 6.06 -8.56 18.12
N GLY A 362 5.02 -8.29 17.32
CA GLY A 362 4.93 -7.06 16.54
C GLY A 362 4.91 -5.81 17.39
N LEU A 363 4.15 -5.79 18.48
CA LEU A 363 4.12 -4.65 19.41
C LEU A 363 5.46 -4.47 20.12
N ASP A 364 6.13 -5.56 20.53
CA ASP A 364 7.46 -5.52 21.15
C ASP A 364 8.49 -4.96 20.14
N ILE A 365 8.49 -5.44 18.89
CA ILE A 365 9.35 -4.98 17.80
C ILE A 365 9.12 -3.48 17.55
N LEU A 366 7.88 -3.05 17.32
CA LEU A 366 7.57 -1.65 17.03
C LEU A 366 8.04 -0.72 18.14
N ILE A 367 7.78 -1.06 19.40
CA ILE A 367 8.22 -0.23 20.55
C ILE A 367 9.75 -0.13 20.59
N ARG A 368 10.50 -1.20 20.32
CA ARG A 368 11.97 -1.16 20.25
C ARG A 368 12.47 -0.29 19.10
N VAL A 369 11.85 -0.37 17.93
CA VAL A 369 12.16 0.52 16.80
C VAL A 369 11.93 1.98 17.22
N ILE A 370 10.77 2.30 17.79
CA ILE A 370 10.48 3.67 18.28
C ILE A 370 11.54 4.12 19.28
N HIS A 371 11.91 3.29 20.24
CA HIS A 371 12.96 3.63 21.21
C HIS A 371 14.33 3.88 20.57
N SER A 372 14.68 3.15 19.51
CA SER A 372 15.89 3.41 18.75
C SER A 372 15.87 4.78 18.09
N LEU A 373 14.73 5.15 17.48
CA LEU A 373 14.56 6.42 16.76
C LEU A 373 14.56 7.66 17.67
N ILE A 374 14.06 7.56 18.89
CA ILE A 374 13.98 8.71 19.83
C ILE A 374 15.25 8.92 20.64
N ASN A 375 16.17 7.96 20.67
CA ASN A 375 17.42 8.04 21.41
C ASN A 375 18.61 8.48 20.52
N GLU A 376 18.37 8.79 19.25
CA GLU A 376 19.30 9.32 18.26
C GLU A 376 19.11 10.83 18.04
#